data_6ce42916472ba9e5edeb5fe4203857fb
#
_entry.id   6ce42916472ba9e5edeb5fe4203857fb
#
_cell.length_a   1.000
_cell.length_b   1.000
_cell.length_c   1.000
_cell.angle_alpha   90.00
_cell.angle_beta   90.00
_cell.angle_gamma   90.00
#
_symmetry.space_group_name_H-M   'P 1'
#
loop_
_entity.id
_entity.type
_entity.pdbx_description
1 polymer ?
#
loop_
_entity_poly.entity_id
_entity_poly.type
_entity_poly.pdbx_seq_one_letter_code
_entity_poly.pdbx_strand_id
1 'polypeptide(L)'
;MTSRRNFLKQTAGAIAAVPLIGMSDLDTARKIRNVGIQLFSIPKLVEQDFAGTMKMLAEIGYKEIEFYGPYSFSAEQDKEFWDAVTPSLGFSGSGFFGLTAKEVKTILDDNGLSAPSLHTGLFSLKEAMGPLAEAAHVLGSKYVVLPSAATQPDLDGYKAQADEFNAIGAEAVRHGVRFAYHNHGNGLKPIDGTVPFELIVERTDPKNLYFQMDIFWMTAGGVDVVTYLDRYKGRFRLMHVKDMAKDVRFSGDGGDPNQWMELFPHLTNAGSGVLDLPEILSHAQKSGVEHFIVERDLAPEPEKDLRASLTYMKELRLGR
;
A
#
# COMPACT_ATOMS: atom_id res chain seq x y z
N MET A 1 19.04 -22.00 89.62
CA MET A 1 17.99 -21.14 88.99
C MET A 1 18.75 -20.04 88.28
N THR A 2 18.77 -20.07 86.99
CA THR A 2 18.79 -18.86 86.17
C THR A 2 19.20 -19.22 84.71
N SER A 3 18.50 -18.69 83.92
CA SER A 3 18.26 -18.90 82.52
C SER A 3 19.48 -18.59 81.62
N ARG A 4 19.66 -19.49 80.64
CA ARG A 4 20.50 -19.26 79.46
C ARG A 4 19.79 -18.38 78.49
N ARG A 5 20.41 -17.28 78.10
CA ARG A 5 19.99 -16.50 76.94
C ARG A 5 21.18 -15.97 76.16
N ASN A 6 21.28 -16.50 74.96
CA ASN A 6 21.64 -15.87 73.69
C ASN A 6 22.89 -15.01 73.57
N PHE A 7 23.81 -15.59 72.84
CA PHE A 7 24.76 -14.80 72.08
C PHE A 7 24.86 -15.36 70.65
N LEU A 8 24.06 -14.80 69.73
CA LEU A 8 24.27 -14.93 68.29
C LEU A 8 24.59 -13.52 67.77
N LYS A 9 25.85 -13.30 67.51
CA LYS A 9 26.30 -12.11 66.78
C LYS A 9 26.15 -12.38 65.29
N GLN A 10 25.37 -11.49 64.67
CA GLN A 10 25.18 -11.35 63.27
C GLN A 10 26.48 -10.90 62.62
N THR A 11 27.02 -11.70 61.71
CA THR A 11 27.94 -11.24 60.65
C THR A 11 27.08 -10.87 59.45
N ALA A 12 26.81 -9.60 59.27
CA ALA A 12 26.23 -9.05 58.04
C ALA A 12 27.31 -9.05 56.95
N GLY A 13 27.27 -10.04 56.07
CA GLY A 13 27.99 -9.99 54.81
C GLY A 13 27.34 -8.99 53.89
N ALA A 14 28.04 -7.93 53.55
CA ALA A 14 27.63 -7.02 52.49
C ALA A 14 27.76 -7.72 51.16
N ILE A 15 26.62 -8.16 50.62
CA ILE A 15 26.52 -8.57 49.21
C ILE A 15 26.48 -7.27 48.42
N ALA A 16 27.60 -6.93 47.76
CA ALA A 16 27.63 -5.87 46.77
C ALA A 16 26.64 -6.26 45.64
N ALA A 17 25.54 -5.56 45.59
CA ALA A 17 24.65 -5.62 44.44
C ALA A 17 25.36 -5.03 43.22
N VAL A 18 25.88 -5.90 42.35
CA VAL A 18 26.27 -5.51 41.00
C VAL A 18 24.99 -5.08 40.32
N PRO A 19 24.87 -3.82 39.83
CA PRO A 19 23.74 -3.47 39.03
C PRO A 19 23.75 -4.36 37.77
N LEU A 20 22.78 -5.22 37.63
CA LEU A 20 22.43 -5.82 36.34
C LEU A 20 22.03 -4.64 35.44
N ILE A 21 23.06 -4.07 34.77
CA ILE A 21 22.83 -3.19 33.62
C ILE A 21 22.08 -4.05 32.65
N GLY A 22 20.81 -3.69 32.47
CA GLY A 22 19.85 -4.44 31.67
C GLY A 22 20.35 -4.69 30.27
N MET A 23 20.46 -5.97 29.95
CA MET A 23 20.45 -6.47 28.58
C MET A 23 19.02 -6.45 28.05
N SER A 24 18.32 -5.33 28.13
CA SER A 24 16.93 -5.20 27.69
C SER A 24 16.70 -4.14 26.61
N ASP A 25 17.76 -3.62 25.99
CA ASP A 25 17.64 -2.72 24.84
C ASP A 25 18.17 -3.32 23.53
N LEU A 26 18.29 -4.64 23.47
CA LEU A 26 18.58 -5.32 22.22
C LEU A 26 17.31 -5.50 21.40
N ASP A 27 17.20 -4.65 20.39
CA ASP A 27 16.46 -4.88 19.14
C ASP A 27 14.92 -4.88 19.23
N THR A 28 14.33 -3.78 19.70
CA THR A 28 12.90 -3.49 19.47
C THR A 28 12.67 -2.68 18.16
N ALA A 29 13.63 -2.68 17.26
CA ALA A 29 13.40 -2.11 15.93
C ALA A 29 12.19 -2.80 15.28
N ARG A 30 11.17 -2.00 14.92
CA ARG A 30 9.98 -2.52 14.27
C ARG A 30 10.35 -2.96 12.86
N LYS A 31 9.87 -4.16 12.47
CA LYS A 31 10.02 -4.70 11.11
C LYS A 31 8.69 -4.69 10.41
N ILE A 32 8.71 -4.48 9.11
CA ILE A 32 7.57 -4.79 8.25
C ILE A 32 7.59 -6.31 8.05
N ARG A 33 6.58 -7.00 8.59
CA ARG A 33 6.54 -8.47 8.57
C ARG A 33 6.00 -9.02 7.26
N ASN A 34 4.92 -8.42 6.77
CA ASN A 34 4.26 -8.81 5.54
C ASN A 34 4.53 -7.71 4.51
N VAL A 35 5.24 -8.07 3.47
CA VAL A 35 5.48 -7.20 2.32
C VAL A 35 4.64 -7.71 1.18
N GLY A 36 3.84 -6.82 0.60
CA GLY A 36 3.02 -7.08 -0.55
C GLY A 36 3.70 -6.72 -1.86
N ILE A 37 3.09 -7.14 -2.95
CA ILE A 37 3.43 -6.76 -4.33
C ILE A 37 2.18 -6.40 -5.10
N GLN A 38 2.20 -5.29 -5.83
CA GLN A 38 1.18 -4.96 -6.83
C GLN A 38 1.55 -5.67 -8.15
N LEU A 39 0.60 -6.46 -8.68
CA LEU A 39 0.85 -7.28 -9.88
C LEU A 39 1.11 -6.48 -11.15
N PHE A 40 0.75 -5.20 -11.18
CA PHE A 40 1.11 -4.31 -12.30
C PHE A 40 2.62 -4.12 -12.46
N SER A 41 3.41 -4.52 -11.47
CA SER A 41 4.88 -4.61 -11.58
C SER A 41 5.33 -5.67 -12.59
N ILE A 42 4.58 -6.76 -12.75
CA ILE A 42 4.99 -7.94 -13.54
C ILE A 42 3.85 -8.54 -14.37
N PRO A 43 3.03 -7.72 -15.04
CA PRO A 43 1.77 -8.17 -15.65
C PRO A 43 1.97 -9.27 -16.69
N LYS A 44 3.05 -9.20 -17.49
CA LYS A 44 3.37 -10.20 -18.53
C LYS A 44 3.68 -11.58 -17.96
N LEU A 45 4.35 -11.66 -16.80
CA LEU A 45 4.61 -12.95 -16.15
C LEU A 45 3.30 -13.54 -15.61
N VAL A 46 2.47 -12.70 -15.00
CA VAL A 46 1.17 -13.14 -14.47
C VAL A 46 0.25 -13.63 -15.59
N GLU A 47 0.20 -12.91 -16.72
CA GLU A 47 -0.60 -13.29 -17.90
C GLU A 47 -0.13 -14.61 -18.52
N GLN A 48 1.18 -14.87 -18.54
CA GLN A 48 1.76 -16.09 -19.11
C GLN A 48 1.52 -17.31 -18.23
N ASP A 49 1.72 -17.20 -16.92
CA ASP A 49 1.58 -18.28 -15.95
C ASP A 49 1.23 -17.71 -14.57
N PHE A 50 -0.06 -17.60 -14.30
CA PHE A 50 -0.55 -17.08 -13.02
C PHE A 50 -0.06 -17.94 -11.84
N ALA A 51 -0.25 -19.25 -11.90
CA ALA A 51 0.07 -20.14 -10.77
C ALA A 51 1.57 -20.21 -10.50
N GLY A 52 2.39 -20.34 -11.56
CA GLY A 52 3.84 -20.31 -11.45
C GLY A 52 4.37 -18.98 -10.93
N THR A 53 3.75 -17.86 -11.33
CA THR A 53 4.10 -16.53 -10.84
C THR A 53 3.77 -16.39 -9.35
N MET A 54 2.60 -16.83 -8.88
CA MET A 54 2.27 -16.81 -7.44
C MET A 54 3.25 -17.66 -6.63
N LYS A 55 3.60 -18.85 -7.12
CA LYS A 55 4.63 -19.70 -6.50
C LYS A 55 5.99 -19.00 -6.42
N MET A 56 6.44 -18.39 -7.50
CA MET A 56 7.69 -17.61 -7.56
C MET A 56 7.68 -16.47 -6.53
N LEU A 57 6.59 -15.71 -6.43
CA LEU A 57 6.46 -14.61 -5.46
C LEU A 57 6.55 -15.12 -4.02
N ALA A 58 5.90 -16.24 -3.73
CA ALA A 58 5.98 -16.89 -2.41
C ALA A 58 7.39 -17.38 -2.08
N GLU A 59 8.10 -17.98 -3.06
CA GLU A 59 9.49 -18.44 -2.93
C GLU A 59 10.47 -17.28 -2.74
N ILE A 60 10.27 -16.15 -3.41
CA ILE A 60 11.00 -14.90 -3.13
C ILE A 60 10.71 -14.45 -1.69
N GLY A 61 9.47 -14.62 -1.23
CA GLY A 61 9.05 -14.41 0.15
C GLY A 61 8.09 -13.24 0.37
N TYR A 62 7.41 -12.78 -0.68
CA TYR A 62 6.24 -11.91 -0.58
C TYR A 62 5.13 -12.61 0.20
N LYS A 63 4.24 -11.86 0.81
CA LYS A 63 3.13 -12.38 1.63
C LYS A 63 1.77 -11.87 1.19
N GLU A 64 1.74 -10.75 0.53
CA GLU A 64 0.51 -10.10 0.09
C GLU A 64 0.57 -9.82 -1.41
N ILE A 65 -0.56 -10.00 -2.08
CA ILE A 65 -0.74 -9.75 -3.51
C ILE A 65 -1.83 -8.70 -3.67
N GLU A 66 -1.55 -7.66 -4.42
CA GLU A 66 -2.57 -6.71 -4.82
C GLU A 66 -2.86 -6.86 -6.31
N PHE A 67 -4.14 -7.03 -6.63
CA PHE A 67 -4.62 -7.17 -8.00
C PHE A 67 -4.99 -5.82 -8.58
N TYR A 68 -4.95 -5.72 -9.92
CA TYR A 68 -5.48 -4.58 -10.66
C TYR A 68 -6.61 -5.05 -11.60
N GLY A 69 -7.64 -4.23 -11.74
CA GLY A 69 -8.76 -4.50 -12.65
C GLY A 69 -8.47 -4.09 -14.11
N PRO A 70 -9.47 -4.25 -15.00
CA PRO A 70 -10.83 -4.72 -14.69
C PRO A 70 -10.90 -6.22 -14.45
N TYR A 71 -11.96 -6.63 -13.72
CA TYR A 71 -12.33 -8.03 -13.51
C TYR A 71 -13.44 -8.42 -14.49
N SER A 72 -13.72 -9.72 -14.62
CA SER A 72 -14.81 -10.22 -15.48
C SER A 72 -16.17 -9.61 -15.14
N PHE A 73 -16.38 -9.29 -13.86
CA PHE A 73 -17.60 -8.65 -13.34
C PHE A 73 -17.55 -7.12 -13.30
N SER A 74 -16.45 -6.49 -13.72
CA SER A 74 -16.32 -5.03 -13.76
C SER A 74 -17.34 -4.39 -14.71
N ALA A 75 -17.70 -3.14 -14.44
CA ALA A 75 -18.54 -2.33 -15.32
C ALA A 75 -17.93 -2.24 -16.73
N GLU A 76 -18.78 -2.15 -17.74
CA GLU A 76 -18.35 -2.19 -19.13
C GLU A 76 -17.43 -1.01 -19.46
N GLN A 77 -17.71 0.18 -18.93
CA GLN A 77 -16.91 1.37 -19.15
C GLN A 77 -15.46 1.20 -18.68
N ASP A 78 -15.24 0.49 -17.57
CA ASP A 78 -13.89 0.20 -17.07
C ASP A 78 -13.16 -0.81 -17.97
N LYS A 79 -13.89 -1.77 -18.57
CA LYS A 79 -13.35 -2.73 -19.54
C LYS A 79 -13.01 -2.04 -20.86
N GLU A 80 -13.91 -1.21 -21.38
CA GLU A 80 -13.67 -0.43 -22.61
C GLU A 80 -12.43 0.48 -22.46
N PHE A 81 -12.29 1.13 -21.29
CA PHE A 81 -11.10 1.91 -20.99
C PHE A 81 -9.83 1.04 -21.02
N TRP A 82 -9.86 -0.14 -20.39
CA TRP A 82 -8.72 -1.08 -20.37
C TRP A 82 -8.36 -1.53 -21.77
N ASP A 83 -9.35 -1.92 -22.58
CA ASP A 83 -9.14 -2.35 -23.97
C ASP A 83 -8.53 -1.24 -24.84
N ALA A 84 -8.85 0.01 -24.55
CA ALA A 84 -8.26 1.16 -25.25
C ALA A 84 -6.79 1.40 -24.91
N VAL A 85 -6.32 1.06 -23.71
CA VAL A 85 -4.95 1.32 -23.27
C VAL A 85 -4.01 0.13 -23.45
N THR A 86 -4.50 -1.11 -23.44
CA THR A 86 -3.69 -2.34 -23.54
C THR A 86 -2.78 -2.41 -24.77
N PRO A 87 -3.15 -1.91 -25.97
CA PRO A 87 -2.25 -1.92 -27.11
C PRO A 87 -0.94 -1.18 -26.86
N SER A 88 -0.95 -0.14 -26.04
CA SER A 88 0.25 0.63 -25.68
C SER A 88 1.09 -0.04 -24.58
N LEU A 89 0.48 -0.89 -23.75
CA LEU A 89 1.14 -1.58 -22.65
C LEU A 89 1.86 -2.86 -23.09
N GLY A 90 1.38 -3.49 -24.17
CA GLY A 90 1.94 -4.74 -24.71
C GLY A 90 1.61 -5.98 -23.86
N PHE A 91 0.51 -5.95 -23.13
CA PHE A 91 -0.17 -7.05 -22.44
C PHE A 91 -1.64 -6.67 -22.28
N SER A 92 -2.51 -7.63 -22.01
CA SER A 92 -3.97 -7.40 -21.86
C SER A 92 -4.56 -7.99 -20.59
N GLY A 93 -3.84 -8.93 -19.97
CA GLY A 93 -4.32 -9.61 -18.75
C GLY A 93 -4.56 -8.65 -17.62
N SER A 94 -5.68 -8.84 -16.93
CA SER A 94 -6.09 -8.05 -15.75
C SER A 94 -7.02 -8.86 -14.85
N GLY A 95 -7.39 -8.28 -13.72
CA GLY A 95 -8.30 -8.89 -12.77
C GLY A 95 -7.73 -10.22 -12.26
N PHE A 96 -8.45 -11.29 -12.47
CA PHE A 96 -8.04 -12.64 -12.07
C PHE A 96 -7.44 -13.45 -13.24
N PHE A 97 -7.04 -12.81 -14.31
CA PHE A 97 -6.36 -13.43 -15.46
C PHE A 97 -7.12 -14.64 -16.02
N GLY A 98 -8.44 -14.51 -16.14
CA GLY A 98 -9.33 -15.55 -16.66
C GLY A 98 -9.76 -16.59 -15.63
N LEU A 99 -9.24 -16.55 -14.41
CA LEU A 99 -9.63 -17.43 -13.30
C LEU A 99 -10.84 -16.86 -12.54
N THR A 100 -11.52 -17.74 -11.81
CA THR A 100 -12.52 -17.34 -10.81
C THR A 100 -11.84 -16.92 -9.50
N ALA A 101 -12.53 -16.12 -8.67
CA ALA A 101 -12.04 -15.75 -7.35
C ALA A 101 -11.71 -16.99 -6.46
N LYS A 102 -12.45 -18.10 -6.62
CA LYS A 102 -12.21 -19.33 -5.87
C LYS A 102 -10.92 -20.05 -6.32
N GLU A 103 -10.67 -20.09 -7.62
CA GLU A 103 -9.42 -20.68 -8.16
C GLU A 103 -8.22 -19.84 -7.73
N VAL A 104 -8.33 -18.50 -7.81
CA VAL A 104 -7.31 -17.59 -7.30
C VAL A 104 -7.07 -17.83 -5.81
N LYS A 105 -8.14 -17.89 -5.01
CA LYS A 105 -8.02 -18.16 -3.56
C LYS A 105 -7.28 -19.45 -3.26
N THR A 106 -7.59 -20.53 -3.98
CA THR A 106 -6.90 -21.80 -3.84
C THR A 106 -5.41 -21.66 -4.13
N ILE A 107 -5.05 -21.02 -5.25
CA ILE A 107 -3.64 -20.81 -5.63
C ILE A 107 -2.90 -19.95 -4.58
N LEU A 108 -3.52 -18.89 -4.05
CA LEU A 108 -2.93 -18.07 -3.01
C LEU A 108 -2.71 -18.88 -1.71
N ASP A 109 -3.70 -19.64 -1.28
CA ASP A 109 -3.62 -20.47 -0.06
C ASP A 109 -2.53 -21.52 -0.15
N ASP A 110 -2.44 -22.22 -1.29
CA ASP A 110 -1.42 -23.25 -1.54
C ASP A 110 0.02 -22.67 -1.47
N ASN A 111 0.15 -21.38 -1.70
CA ASN A 111 1.44 -20.67 -1.64
C ASN A 111 1.62 -19.82 -0.37
N GLY A 112 0.66 -19.83 0.57
CA GLY A 112 0.73 -19.03 1.80
C GLY A 112 0.72 -17.53 1.54
N LEU A 113 0.00 -17.10 0.49
CA LEU A 113 -0.21 -15.72 0.09
C LEU A 113 -1.62 -15.24 0.50
N SER A 114 -1.79 -13.96 0.66
CA SER A 114 -3.08 -13.29 0.90
C SER A 114 -3.26 -12.11 -0.06
N ALA A 115 -4.50 -11.66 -0.24
CA ALA A 115 -4.81 -10.49 -1.08
C ALA A 115 -5.56 -9.46 -0.24
N PRO A 116 -4.89 -8.46 0.36
CA PRO A 116 -5.55 -7.49 1.22
C PRO A 116 -6.43 -6.51 0.47
N SER A 117 -6.15 -6.27 -0.80
CA SER A 117 -6.75 -5.21 -1.62
C SER A 117 -6.89 -5.61 -3.09
N LEU A 118 -7.90 -5.01 -3.73
CA LEU A 118 -8.22 -5.16 -5.14
C LEU A 118 -8.36 -3.76 -5.76
N HIS A 119 -7.50 -3.40 -6.72
CA HIS A 119 -7.69 -2.19 -7.52
C HIS A 119 -8.81 -2.40 -8.53
N THR A 120 -9.65 -1.39 -8.71
CA THR A 120 -10.80 -1.43 -9.63
C THR A 120 -11.13 -0.03 -10.14
N GLY A 121 -11.84 0.05 -11.26
CA GLY A 121 -12.25 1.32 -11.85
C GLY A 121 -13.42 1.99 -11.11
N LEU A 122 -13.61 3.27 -11.39
CA LEU A 122 -14.67 4.09 -10.76
C LEU A 122 -16.08 3.58 -11.08
N PHE A 123 -16.31 3.17 -12.33
CA PHE A 123 -17.62 2.66 -12.74
C PHE A 123 -17.95 1.34 -12.04
N SER A 124 -16.96 0.45 -11.87
CA SER A 124 -17.15 -0.79 -11.12
C SER A 124 -17.46 -0.54 -9.64
N LEU A 125 -16.85 0.46 -9.02
CA LEU A 125 -17.17 0.86 -7.65
C LEU A 125 -18.60 1.37 -7.51
N LYS A 126 -19.14 2.03 -8.54
CA LYS A 126 -20.51 2.60 -8.55
C LYS A 126 -21.59 1.60 -8.95
N GLU A 127 -21.29 0.72 -9.90
CA GLU A 127 -22.30 -0.09 -10.60
C GLU A 127 -22.15 -1.60 -10.30
N ALA A 128 -20.98 -2.05 -9.84
CA ALA A 128 -20.68 -3.47 -9.63
C ALA A 128 -20.12 -3.76 -8.21
N MET A 129 -20.44 -2.93 -7.20
CA MET A 129 -19.95 -3.11 -5.84
C MET A 129 -20.31 -4.49 -5.25
N GLY A 130 -21.50 -5.02 -5.53
CA GLY A 130 -21.94 -6.33 -5.06
C GLY A 130 -21.01 -7.45 -5.51
N PRO A 131 -20.85 -7.71 -6.82
CA PRO A 131 -19.90 -8.71 -7.34
C PRO A 131 -18.45 -8.47 -6.92
N LEU A 132 -18.00 -7.22 -6.84
CA LEU A 132 -16.67 -6.86 -6.36
C LEU A 132 -16.47 -7.27 -4.90
N ALA A 133 -17.44 -6.98 -4.04
CA ALA A 133 -17.38 -7.36 -2.63
C ALA A 133 -17.48 -8.88 -2.44
N GLU A 134 -18.27 -9.59 -3.26
CA GLU A 134 -18.30 -11.05 -3.24
C GLU A 134 -16.94 -11.65 -3.55
N ALA A 135 -16.26 -11.16 -4.59
CA ALA A 135 -14.91 -11.58 -4.94
C ALA A 135 -13.92 -11.25 -3.81
N ALA A 136 -14.02 -10.05 -3.23
CA ALA A 136 -13.19 -9.62 -2.10
C ALA A 136 -13.38 -10.57 -0.89
N HIS A 137 -14.61 -10.94 -0.56
CA HIS A 137 -14.90 -11.89 0.54
C HIS A 137 -14.31 -13.27 0.28
N VAL A 138 -14.42 -13.78 -0.95
CA VAL A 138 -13.80 -15.06 -1.32
C VAL A 138 -12.29 -15.04 -1.10
N LEU A 139 -11.63 -13.96 -1.49
CA LEU A 139 -10.18 -13.79 -1.34
C LEU A 139 -9.75 -13.42 0.09
N GLY A 140 -10.68 -12.97 0.94
CA GLY A 140 -10.37 -12.38 2.23
C GLY A 140 -9.83 -10.95 2.14
N SER A 141 -10.07 -10.27 1.02
CA SER A 141 -9.65 -8.89 0.80
C SER A 141 -10.52 -7.94 1.62
N LYS A 142 -9.88 -7.00 2.28
CA LYS A 142 -10.55 -5.98 3.10
C LYS A 142 -10.83 -4.70 2.32
N TYR A 143 -9.99 -4.37 1.35
CA TYR A 143 -10.03 -3.11 0.65
C TYR A 143 -10.34 -3.29 -0.84
N VAL A 144 -11.21 -2.41 -1.36
CA VAL A 144 -11.40 -2.15 -2.78
C VAL A 144 -10.85 -0.75 -3.05
N VAL A 145 -9.97 -0.62 -4.04
CA VAL A 145 -9.13 0.57 -4.21
C VAL A 145 -9.37 1.19 -5.58
N LEU A 146 -9.64 2.50 -5.61
CA LEU A 146 -9.64 3.29 -6.84
C LEU A 146 -8.22 3.76 -7.13
N PRO A 147 -7.56 3.30 -8.22
CA PRO A 147 -6.16 3.64 -8.50
C PRO A 147 -5.95 5.07 -8.99
N SER A 148 -6.96 5.69 -9.55
CA SER A 148 -6.88 7.08 -9.99
C SER A 148 -8.28 7.67 -10.16
N ALA A 149 -8.37 8.98 -10.08
CA ALA A 149 -9.59 9.72 -10.36
C ALA A 149 -9.30 10.86 -11.36
N ALA A 150 -10.30 11.33 -12.06
CA ALA A 150 -10.14 12.43 -12.99
C ALA A 150 -9.78 13.73 -12.27
N THR A 151 -8.86 14.50 -12.85
CA THR A 151 -8.59 15.87 -12.42
C THR A 151 -9.86 16.71 -12.59
N GLN A 152 -10.14 17.54 -11.60
CA GLN A 152 -11.28 18.45 -11.62
C GLN A 152 -10.84 19.85 -12.02
N PRO A 153 -11.71 20.63 -12.69
CA PRO A 153 -11.36 21.96 -13.19
C PRO A 153 -11.16 22.99 -12.07
N ASP A 154 -11.79 22.78 -10.93
CA ASP A 154 -11.80 23.72 -9.80
C ASP A 154 -12.06 22.99 -8.47
N LEU A 155 -12.04 23.78 -7.37
CA LEU A 155 -12.26 23.25 -6.02
C LEU A 155 -13.69 22.71 -5.81
N ASP A 156 -14.70 23.23 -6.52
CA ASP A 156 -16.07 22.74 -6.38
C ASP A 156 -16.21 21.36 -7.03
N GLY A 157 -15.52 21.11 -8.13
CA GLY A 157 -15.40 19.77 -8.71
C GLY A 157 -14.74 18.77 -7.75
N TYR A 158 -13.69 19.15 -7.05
CA TYR A 158 -13.04 18.29 -6.03
C TYR A 158 -13.93 18.08 -4.80
N LYS A 159 -14.75 19.06 -4.40
CA LYS A 159 -15.76 18.86 -3.34
C LYS A 159 -16.79 17.83 -3.76
N ALA A 160 -17.30 17.93 -5.00
CA ALA A 160 -18.25 16.96 -5.55
C ALA A 160 -17.64 15.56 -5.63
N GLN A 161 -16.37 15.44 -6.04
CA GLN A 161 -15.63 14.17 -6.05
C GLN A 161 -15.48 13.58 -4.64
N ALA A 162 -15.21 14.39 -3.63
CA ALA A 162 -15.15 13.93 -2.23
C ALA A 162 -16.52 13.44 -1.74
N ASP A 163 -17.63 14.09 -2.14
CA ASP A 163 -18.99 13.65 -1.82
C ASP A 163 -19.31 12.32 -2.53
N GLU A 164 -18.89 12.15 -3.79
CA GLU A 164 -19.00 10.87 -4.53
C GLU A 164 -18.21 9.76 -3.82
N PHE A 165 -16.98 10.04 -3.38
CA PHE A 165 -16.18 9.08 -2.63
C PHE A 165 -16.82 8.67 -1.31
N ASN A 166 -17.45 9.61 -0.60
CA ASN A 166 -18.23 9.29 0.60
C ASN A 166 -19.39 8.33 0.30
N ALA A 167 -20.10 8.54 -0.82
CA ALA A 167 -21.21 7.68 -1.23
C ALA A 167 -20.70 6.26 -1.59
N ILE A 168 -19.62 6.15 -2.37
CA ILE A 168 -18.97 4.89 -2.70
C ILE A 168 -18.51 4.17 -1.43
N GLY A 169 -17.89 4.88 -0.52
CA GLY A 169 -17.41 4.32 0.75
C GLY A 169 -18.55 3.81 1.63
N ALA A 170 -19.65 4.55 1.71
CA ALA A 170 -20.85 4.09 2.43
C ALA A 170 -21.44 2.82 1.81
N GLU A 171 -21.44 2.72 0.46
CA GLU A 171 -21.85 1.50 -0.23
C GLU A 171 -20.91 0.34 0.05
N ALA A 172 -19.59 0.54 -0.04
CA ALA A 172 -18.59 -0.47 0.29
C ALA A 172 -18.77 -1.03 1.72
N VAL A 173 -19.05 -0.15 2.70
CA VAL A 173 -19.33 -0.55 4.08
C VAL A 173 -20.59 -1.42 4.17
N ARG A 174 -21.67 -1.11 3.42
CA ARG A 174 -22.87 -1.94 3.39
C ARG A 174 -22.61 -3.34 2.83
N HIS A 175 -21.65 -3.45 1.93
CA HIS A 175 -21.20 -4.71 1.36
C HIS A 175 -20.07 -5.39 2.15
N GLY A 176 -19.69 -4.86 3.33
CA GLY A 176 -18.71 -5.48 4.22
C GLY A 176 -17.26 -5.32 3.80
N VAL A 177 -16.95 -4.44 2.84
CA VAL A 177 -15.59 -4.09 2.41
C VAL A 177 -15.28 -2.63 2.74
N ARG A 178 -14.04 -2.21 2.51
CA ARG A 178 -13.57 -0.84 2.75
C ARG A 178 -13.11 -0.21 1.44
N PHE A 179 -13.56 1.00 1.19
CA PHE A 179 -13.09 1.77 0.04
C PHE A 179 -11.81 2.51 0.40
N ALA A 180 -10.83 2.47 -0.51
CA ALA A 180 -9.63 3.30 -0.44
C ALA A 180 -9.39 4.02 -1.78
N TYR A 181 -8.83 5.22 -1.70
CA TYR A 181 -8.38 5.97 -2.87
C TYR A 181 -6.85 5.96 -2.91
N HIS A 182 -6.29 5.51 -4.03
CA HIS A 182 -4.87 5.54 -4.33
C HIS A 182 -4.54 6.81 -5.11
N ASN A 183 -3.52 7.51 -4.70
CA ASN A 183 -3.08 8.71 -5.38
C ASN A 183 -2.06 8.41 -6.50
N HIS A 184 -2.27 9.09 -7.63
CA HIS A 184 -1.19 9.52 -8.51
C HIS A 184 -0.93 11.02 -8.24
N GLY A 185 -0.75 11.84 -9.26
CA GLY A 185 -0.50 13.28 -9.06
C GLY A 185 -1.74 14.15 -8.91
N ASN A 186 -2.94 13.60 -9.13
CA ASN A 186 -4.18 14.35 -9.15
C ASN A 186 -4.43 15.11 -7.85
N GLY A 187 -4.69 16.42 -7.99
CA GLY A 187 -5.07 17.26 -6.88
C GLY A 187 -3.94 17.64 -5.92
N LEU A 188 -2.68 17.30 -6.21
CA LEU A 188 -1.53 17.67 -5.38
C LEU A 188 -1.07 19.12 -5.66
N LYS A 189 -1.34 19.65 -6.85
CA LYS A 189 -1.03 21.03 -7.19
C LYS A 189 -2.09 21.97 -6.63
N PRO A 190 -1.71 23.04 -5.90
CA PRO A 190 -2.69 23.97 -5.33
C PRO A 190 -3.51 24.70 -6.39
N ILE A 191 -4.80 24.88 -6.11
CA ILE A 191 -5.74 25.76 -6.81
C ILE A 191 -6.13 26.86 -5.82
N ASP A 192 -5.90 28.12 -6.15
CA ASP A 192 -6.19 29.28 -5.29
C ASP A 192 -5.67 29.10 -3.85
N GLY A 193 -4.48 28.53 -3.70
CA GLY A 193 -3.83 28.32 -2.40
C GLY A 193 -4.33 27.11 -1.61
N THR A 194 -5.30 26.35 -2.13
CA THR A 194 -5.81 25.11 -1.53
C THR A 194 -5.30 23.91 -2.30
N VAL A 195 -4.78 22.89 -1.59
CA VAL A 195 -4.41 21.61 -2.19
C VAL A 195 -5.66 20.73 -2.28
N PRO A 196 -6.15 20.40 -3.50
CA PRO A 196 -7.39 19.65 -3.66
C PRO A 196 -7.36 18.27 -3.00
N PHE A 197 -6.22 17.59 -2.99
CA PHE A 197 -6.07 16.30 -2.30
C PHE A 197 -6.32 16.43 -0.79
N GLU A 198 -5.82 17.49 -0.15
CA GLU A 198 -6.10 17.77 1.27
C GLU A 198 -7.59 18.00 1.50
N LEU A 199 -8.24 18.75 0.59
CA LEU A 199 -9.68 18.98 0.64
C LEU A 199 -10.45 17.65 0.57
N ILE A 200 -10.06 16.71 -0.29
CA ILE A 200 -10.67 15.38 -0.36
C ILE A 200 -10.45 14.65 0.97
N VAL A 201 -9.23 14.64 1.53
CA VAL A 201 -8.95 13.98 2.80
C VAL A 201 -9.80 14.55 3.94
N GLU A 202 -9.93 15.88 4.01
CA GLU A 202 -10.65 16.57 5.10
C GLU A 202 -12.17 16.48 4.95
N ARG A 203 -12.70 16.47 3.71
CA ARG A 203 -14.14 16.41 3.44
C ARG A 203 -14.72 15.00 3.50
N THR A 204 -13.89 13.96 3.41
CA THR A 204 -14.37 12.57 3.41
C THR A 204 -14.43 11.98 4.81
N ASP A 205 -15.50 11.21 5.09
CA ASP A 205 -15.70 10.52 6.37
C ASP A 205 -14.66 9.39 6.52
N PRO A 206 -13.85 9.39 7.59
CA PRO A 206 -12.86 8.35 7.86
C PRO A 206 -13.46 6.95 8.10
N LYS A 207 -14.79 6.85 8.25
CA LYS A 207 -15.49 5.55 8.31
C LYS A 207 -15.77 4.99 6.92
N ASN A 208 -15.88 5.86 5.92
CA ASN A 208 -16.25 5.51 4.56
C ASN A 208 -15.04 5.39 3.63
N LEU A 209 -14.03 6.26 3.80
CA LEU A 209 -12.88 6.31 2.91
C LEU A 209 -11.56 6.24 3.67
N TYR A 210 -10.69 5.34 3.20
CA TYR A 210 -9.27 5.30 3.51
C TYR A 210 -8.45 5.71 2.29
N PHE A 211 -7.13 5.81 2.48
CA PHE A 211 -6.21 6.13 1.39
C PHE A 211 -5.11 5.06 1.31
N GLN A 212 -4.69 4.78 0.08
CA GLN A 212 -3.46 4.08 -0.22
C GLN A 212 -2.46 5.11 -0.73
N MET A 213 -1.42 5.38 0.06
CA MET A 213 -0.40 6.35 -0.30
C MET A 213 0.62 5.73 -1.25
N ASP A 214 0.77 6.31 -2.43
CA ASP A 214 1.92 6.05 -3.30
C ASP A 214 2.99 7.10 -3.05
N ILE A 215 4.10 6.69 -2.46
CA ILE A 215 5.16 7.61 -2.02
C ILE A 215 5.94 8.24 -3.19
N PHE A 216 6.05 7.53 -4.32
CA PHE A 216 6.70 8.07 -5.52
C PHE A 216 5.86 9.22 -6.11
N TRP A 217 4.57 8.97 -6.31
CA TRP A 217 3.69 9.96 -6.92
C TRP A 217 3.46 11.17 -6.01
N MET A 218 3.35 10.97 -4.70
CA MET A 218 3.29 12.09 -3.74
C MET A 218 4.55 12.95 -3.83
N THR A 219 5.73 12.31 -3.84
CA THR A 219 7.00 13.04 -3.98
C THR A 219 7.11 13.73 -5.33
N ALA A 220 6.74 13.08 -6.43
CA ALA A 220 6.73 13.69 -7.76
C ALA A 220 5.77 14.89 -7.84
N GLY A 221 4.68 14.88 -7.07
CA GLY A 221 3.76 16.00 -6.88
C GLY A 221 4.29 17.10 -5.98
N GLY A 222 5.49 16.97 -5.42
CA GLY A 222 6.12 17.98 -4.57
C GLY A 222 5.69 17.94 -3.10
N VAL A 223 5.06 16.84 -2.67
CA VAL A 223 4.54 16.68 -1.31
C VAL A 223 5.59 16.05 -0.40
N ASP A 224 5.70 16.53 0.83
CA ASP A 224 6.42 15.88 1.91
C ASP A 224 5.56 14.75 2.48
N VAL A 225 5.95 13.52 2.15
CA VAL A 225 5.24 12.29 2.52
C VAL A 225 5.13 12.13 4.04
N VAL A 226 6.19 12.44 4.78
CA VAL A 226 6.22 12.31 6.26
C VAL A 226 5.22 13.28 6.89
N THR A 227 5.21 14.52 6.44
CA THR A 227 4.25 15.53 6.91
C THR A 227 2.80 15.08 6.70
N TYR A 228 2.48 14.47 5.55
CA TYR A 228 1.12 13.97 5.28
C TYR A 228 0.75 12.77 6.15
N LEU A 229 1.67 11.84 6.36
CA LEU A 229 1.45 10.68 7.24
C LEU A 229 1.17 11.13 8.67
N ASP A 230 1.91 12.11 9.17
CA ASP A 230 1.74 12.62 10.54
C ASP A 230 0.47 13.46 10.70
N ARG A 231 0.15 14.30 9.72
CA ARG A 231 -1.05 15.16 9.73
C ARG A 231 -2.34 14.34 9.66
N TYR A 232 -2.37 13.32 8.82
CA TYR A 232 -3.58 12.54 8.53
C TYR A 232 -3.52 11.11 9.11
N LYS A 233 -3.06 10.97 10.35
CA LYS A 233 -3.00 9.69 11.07
C LYS A 233 -4.31 8.93 10.99
N GLY A 234 -4.22 7.62 10.66
CA GLY A 234 -5.36 6.73 10.55
C GLY A 234 -6.13 6.81 9.23
N ARG A 235 -5.79 7.76 8.33
CA ARG A 235 -6.43 7.85 7.02
C ARG A 235 -5.72 6.96 5.99
N PHE A 236 -4.41 6.85 6.03
CA PHE A 236 -3.62 5.97 5.16
C PHE A 236 -3.52 4.58 5.79
N ARG A 237 -4.10 3.57 5.12
CA ARG A 237 -4.10 2.17 5.58
C ARG A 237 -3.25 1.27 4.72
N LEU A 238 -3.03 1.63 3.48
CA LEU A 238 -2.19 0.94 2.52
C LEU A 238 -1.13 1.91 2.00
N MET A 239 -0.01 1.38 1.54
CA MET A 239 1.06 2.16 0.97
C MET A 239 1.69 1.41 -0.20
N HIS A 240 1.83 2.07 -1.34
CA HIS A 240 2.71 1.64 -2.39
C HIS A 240 4.12 2.14 -2.10
N VAL A 241 5.02 1.18 -1.93
CA VAL A 241 6.45 1.44 -1.71
C VAL A 241 7.13 1.41 -3.06
N LYS A 242 7.20 2.57 -3.68
CA LYS A 242 7.93 2.84 -4.93
C LYS A 242 9.13 3.72 -4.60
N ASP A 243 10.30 3.41 -5.16
CA ASP A 243 11.48 4.24 -4.97
C ASP A 243 11.87 4.99 -6.23
N MET A 244 12.54 6.11 -6.06
CA MET A 244 12.83 7.11 -7.10
C MET A 244 14.31 7.14 -7.38
N ALA A 245 14.73 6.80 -8.61
CA ALA A 245 16.14 6.73 -8.99
C ALA A 245 16.88 8.08 -8.89
N LYS A 246 16.15 9.18 -9.08
CA LYS A 246 16.62 10.55 -8.87
C LYS A 246 15.41 11.42 -8.55
N ASP A 247 15.61 12.55 -7.89
CA ASP A 247 14.54 13.50 -7.60
C ASP A 247 13.91 14.04 -8.90
N VAL A 248 12.64 13.68 -9.14
CA VAL A 248 11.87 14.11 -10.31
C VAL A 248 10.51 14.65 -9.89
N ARG A 249 9.96 15.50 -10.73
CA ARG A 249 8.64 16.11 -10.54
C ARG A 249 7.81 15.95 -11.80
N PHE A 250 6.49 15.99 -11.64
CA PHE A 250 5.58 16.06 -12.79
C PHE A 250 5.86 17.30 -13.64
N SER A 251 5.78 17.14 -14.96
CA SER A 251 5.85 18.24 -15.93
C SER A 251 4.62 19.15 -15.85
N GLY A 252 3.50 18.66 -15.30
CA GLY A 252 2.25 19.39 -15.14
C GLY A 252 1.65 19.27 -13.73
N ASP A 253 0.36 18.93 -13.66
CA ASP A 253 -0.40 18.75 -12.41
C ASP A 253 -0.40 17.28 -11.91
N GLY A 254 0.16 16.35 -12.68
CA GLY A 254 0.20 14.95 -12.37
C GLY A 254 -1.13 14.20 -12.59
N GLY A 255 -2.11 14.83 -13.20
CA GLY A 255 -3.42 14.24 -13.48
C GLY A 255 -3.52 13.51 -14.82
N ASP A 256 -2.56 13.70 -15.72
CA ASP A 256 -2.54 13.09 -17.05
C ASP A 256 -1.66 11.83 -17.06
N PRO A 257 -2.17 10.67 -17.54
CA PRO A 257 -1.38 9.44 -17.68
C PRO A 257 -0.07 9.60 -18.48
N ASN A 258 -0.01 10.51 -19.44
CA ASN A 258 1.24 10.79 -20.16
C ASN A 258 2.33 11.34 -19.23
N GLN A 259 1.96 12.17 -18.24
CA GLN A 259 2.91 12.68 -17.25
C GLN A 259 3.40 11.56 -16.32
N TRP A 260 2.58 10.53 -16.06
CA TRP A 260 3.02 9.34 -15.30
C TRP A 260 4.03 8.53 -16.11
N MET A 261 3.74 8.28 -17.39
CA MET A 261 4.64 7.54 -18.30
C MET A 261 6.00 8.22 -18.48
N GLU A 262 6.05 9.56 -18.49
CA GLU A 262 7.30 10.33 -18.50
C GLU A 262 8.21 9.99 -17.31
N LEU A 263 7.62 9.63 -16.16
CA LEU A 263 8.35 9.33 -14.93
C LEU A 263 8.67 7.85 -14.72
N PHE A 264 8.06 6.92 -15.46
CA PHE A 264 8.34 5.49 -15.35
C PHE A 264 9.84 5.11 -15.45
N PRO A 265 10.65 5.75 -16.32
CA PRO A 265 12.10 5.49 -16.38
C PRO A 265 12.85 5.86 -15.09
N HIS A 266 12.21 6.60 -14.18
CA HIS A 266 12.79 7.01 -12.91
C HIS A 266 12.32 6.15 -11.72
N LEU A 267 11.48 5.13 -11.96
CA LEU A 267 11.17 4.12 -10.97
C LEU A 267 12.37 3.19 -10.77
N THR A 268 12.66 2.84 -9.53
CA THR A 268 13.72 1.90 -9.19
C THR A 268 13.29 0.94 -8.08
N ASN A 269 14.13 -0.02 -7.77
CA ASN A 269 13.87 -0.98 -6.70
C ASN A 269 13.88 -0.28 -5.34
N ALA A 270 13.00 -0.70 -4.44
CA ALA A 270 12.99 -0.18 -3.08
C ALA A 270 14.40 -0.28 -2.45
N GLY A 271 14.88 0.82 -1.92
CA GLY A 271 16.23 0.96 -1.35
C GLY A 271 17.34 1.22 -2.34
N SER A 272 17.03 1.37 -3.64
CA SER A 272 18.02 1.71 -4.67
C SER A 272 17.92 3.15 -5.16
N GLY A 273 16.99 3.90 -4.61
CA GLY A 273 16.69 5.27 -5.01
C GLY A 273 17.09 6.33 -3.98
N VAL A 274 16.45 7.47 -4.09
CA VAL A 274 16.75 8.68 -3.30
C VAL A 274 15.74 8.96 -2.19
N LEU A 275 14.64 8.20 -2.10
CA LEU A 275 13.65 8.39 -1.03
C LEU A 275 14.19 7.85 0.30
N ASP A 276 13.98 8.60 1.38
CA ASP A 276 14.32 8.12 2.73
C ASP A 276 13.27 7.10 3.20
N LEU A 277 13.33 5.88 2.61
CA LEU A 277 12.41 4.81 2.96
C LEU A 277 12.41 4.44 4.45
N PRO A 278 13.56 4.41 5.17
CA PRO A 278 13.57 4.18 6.62
C PRO A 278 12.70 5.18 7.38
N GLU A 279 12.82 6.47 7.10
CA GLU A 279 12.03 7.53 7.74
C GLU A 279 10.56 7.41 7.35
N ILE A 280 10.27 7.37 6.05
CA ILE A 280 8.90 7.29 5.50
C ILE A 280 8.16 6.08 6.10
N LEU A 281 8.74 4.89 6.05
CA LEU A 281 8.10 3.66 6.52
C LEU A 281 7.96 3.61 8.04
N SER A 282 8.86 4.25 8.80
CA SER A 282 8.71 4.43 10.25
C SER A 282 7.50 5.30 10.57
N HIS A 283 7.32 6.43 9.88
CA HIS A 283 6.15 7.30 10.05
C HIS A 283 4.88 6.62 9.57
N ALA A 284 4.91 5.89 8.46
CA ALA A 284 3.78 5.12 7.95
C ALA A 284 3.26 4.11 8.99
N GLN A 285 4.12 3.33 9.62
CA GLN A 285 3.72 2.41 10.69
C GLN A 285 3.11 3.14 11.89
N LYS A 286 3.70 4.25 12.31
CA LYS A 286 3.21 5.06 13.44
C LYS A 286 1.87 5.74 13.13
N SER A 287 1.62 6.06 11.86
CA SER A 287 0.37 6.69 11.41
C SER A 287 -0.74 5.67 11.16
N GLY A 288 -0.45 4.36 11.15
CA GLY A 288 -1.46 3.30 11.07
C GLY A 288 -1.59 2.63 9.71
N VAL A 289 -0.57 2.71 8.85
CA VAL A 289 -0.50 1.91 7.63
C VAL A 289 -0.39 0.42 8.00
N GLU A 290 -1.27 -0.39 7.43
CA GLU A 290 -1.41 -1.83 7.70
C GLU A 290 -0.69 -2.67 6.64
N HIS A 291 -0.72 -2.24 5.37
CA HIS A 291 -0.21 -2.99 4.22
C HIS A 291 0.85 -2.18 3.47
N PHE A 292 2.02 -2.76 3.31
CA PHE A 292 3.17 -2.19 2.58
C PHE A 292 3.38 -3.00 1.31
N ILE A 293 3.00 -2.43 0.19
CA ILE A 293 2.94 -3.09 -1.10
C ILE A 293 4.03 -2.50 -1.99
N VAL A 294 5.04 -3.29 -2.31
CA VAL A 294 6.07 -2.90 -3.27
C VAL A 294 5.45 -2.77 -4.66
N GLU A 295 5.82 -1.73 -5.38
CA GLU A 295 5.48 -1.61 -6.78
C GLU A 295 6.61 -0.92 -7.55
N ARG A 296 6.97 -1.51 -8.68
CA ARG A 296 7.75 -0.91 -9.73
C ARG A 296 7.03 -1.19 -11.04
N ASP A 297 6.27 -0.21 -11.52
CA ASP A 297 5.44 -0.38 -12.71
C ASP A 297 6.26 -0.96 -13.86
N LEU A 298 5.79 -2.06 -14.44
CA LEU A 298 6.39 -2.73 -15.58
C LEU A 298 7.90 -3.02 -15.41
N ALA A 299 8.26 -3.61 -14.26
CA ALA A 299 9.64 -3.91 -13.89
C ALA A 299 10.43 -4.53 -15.05
N PRO A 300 11.55 -3.94 -15.48
CA PRO A 300 12.29 -4.39 -16.65
C PRO A 300 12.98 -5.75 -16.48
N GLU A 301 13.40 -6.09 -15.26
CA GLU A 301 13.99 -7.37 -14.88
C GLU A 301 13.18 -8.00 -13.73
N PRO A 302 11.94 -8.50 -13.99
CA PRO A 302 10.93 -8.78 -12.98
C PRO A 302 11.44 -9.51 -11.75
N GLU A 303 11.94 -10.73 -11.90
CA GLU A 303 12.36 -11.54 -10.73
C GLU A 303 13.52 -10.90 -9.96
N LYS A 304 14.49 -10.33 -10.65
CA LYS A 304 15.65 -9.66 -10.05
C LYS A 304 15.21 -8.42 -9.27
N ASP A 305 14.35 -7.60 -9.86
CA ASP A 305 13.87 -6.37 -9.28
C ASP A 305 13.03 -6.64 -8.02
N LEU A 306 12.17 -7.66 -8.08
CA LEU A 306 11.36 -8.08 -6.94
C LEU A 306 12.20 -8.64 -5.80
N ARG A 307 13.22 -9.46 -6.11
CA ARG A 307 14.15 -9.98 -5.10
C ARG A 307 14.94 -8.86 -4.42
N ALA A 308 15.42 -7.88 -5.19
CA ALA A 308 16.17 -6.73 -4.66
C ALA A 308 15.30 -5.91 -3.71
N SER A 309 14.10 -5.52 -4.15
CA SER A 309 13.16 -4.74 -3.34
C SER A 309 12.77 -5.46 -2.05
N LEU A 310 12.44 -6.75 -2.14
CA LEU A 310 12.04 -7.51 -0.95
C LEU A 310 13.19 -7.73 0.02
N THR A 311 14.41 -7.97 -0.48
CA THR A 311 15.60 -8.11 0.36
C THR A 311 15.79 -6.85 1.20
N TYR A 312 15.77 -5.68 0.56
CA TYR A 312 15.84 -4.40 1.25
C TYR A 312 14.75 -4.25 2.32
N MET A 313 13.49 -4.50 1.98
CA MET A 313 12.35 -4.38 2.89
C MET A 313 12.47 -5.30 4.12
N LYS A 314 13.02 -6.50 3.96
CA LYS A 314 13.24 -7.47 5.06
C LYS A 314 14.40 -7.09 5.97
N GLU A 315 15.43 -6.47 5.41
CA GLU A 315 16.61 -6.04 6.16
C GLU A 315 16.40 -4.73 6.90
N LEU A 316 15.43 -3.94 6.46
CA LEU A 316 15.12 -2.64 7.02
C LEU A 316 14.77 -2.73 8.50
N ARG A 317 15.35 -1.81 9.28
CA ARG A 317 15.07 -1.62 10.71
C ARG A 317 14.50 -0.25 10.91
N LEU A 318 13.21 -0.20 11.23
CA LEU A 318 12.51 1.06 11.44
C LEU A 318 12.84 1.61 12.83
N GLY A 319 13.19 2.89 12.89
CA GLY A 319 13.43 3.62 14.14
C GLY A 319 12.20 3.65 15.05
N ARG A 320 12.45 3.89 16.35
CA ARG A 320 11.40 4.03 17.38
C ARG A 320 10.53 5.28 17.15
#